data_46c6a1047d604a12b09784ffcbee40eb
#
_entry.id   46c6a1047d604a12b09784ffcbee40eb
#
_cell.length_a   1.000
_cell.length_b   1.000
_cell.length_c   1.000
_cell.angle_alpha   90.00
_cell.angle_beta   90.00
_cell.angle_gamma   90.00
#
_symmetry.space_group_name_H-M   'P 1'
#
loop_
_entity.id
_entity.type
_entity.pdbx_description
1 polymer ?
#
loop_
_entity_poly.entity_id
_entity_poly.type
_entity_poly.pdbx_seq_one_letter_code
_entity_poly.pdbx_strand_id
1 'polypeptide(L)'
;MKKKSNDKSPDGRREFLQSALGVAAVSLLESRVFPMSHSQVHSTDGAHSAVMMSTAADAFISSLSPDQRARATFAFEDEQRLDWHFIPRARKGIPFKDLDPAQHLLGNALLGAGLGQRGLIRAATIMSLDAILRELGM
;
A
#
# COMPACT_ATOMS: atom_id res chain seq x y z
N MET A 1 52.47 21.41 -38.65
CA MET A 1 51.18 20.95 -38.13
C MET A 1 50.99 21.49 -36.71
N LYS A 2 50.10 22.49 -36.49
CA LYS A 2 49.88 23.14 -35.21
C LYS A 2 48.66 22.45 -34.54
N LYS A 3 48.87 21.85 -33.39
CA LYS A 3 47.88 21.23 -32.52
C LYS A 3 47.17 22.35 -31.71
N LYS A 4 45.88 22.57 -31.98
CA LYS A 4 45.05 23.56 -31.30
C LYS A 4 44.50 22.97 -30.00
N SER A 5 45.02 23.41 -28.88
CA SER A 5 44.52 23.13 -27.54
C SER A 5 43.20 23.86 -27.35
N ASN A 6 42.12 23.14 -27.01
CA ASN A 6 40.81 23.71 -26.67
C ASN A 6 40.70 23.72 -25.15
N ASP A 7 41.12 24.82 -24.56
CA ASP A 7 40.95 25.12 -23.15
C ASP A 7 39.54 25.65 -22.93
N LYS A 8 38.71 24.89 -22.29
CA LYS A 8 37.34 25.27 -21.92
C LYS A 8 37.30 25.46 -20.40
N SER A 9 37.49 26.72 -19.97
CA SER A 9 37.47 27.14 -18.60
C SER A 9 36.12 26.96 -17.94
N PRO A 10 36.09 26.67 -16.59
CA PRO A 10 34.88 26.40 -15.81
C PRO A 10 34.34 27.66 -15.14
N ASP A 11 33.96 28.69 -15.90
CA ASP A 11 33.45 29.94 -15.33
C ASP A 11 31.95 29.97 -15.00
N GLY A 12 31.19 28.96 -15.43
CA GLY A 12 29.73 28.94 -15.20
C GLY A 12 29.27 28.69 -13.75
N ARG A 13 30.20 28.31 -12.86
CA ARG A 13 29.83 28.02 -11.44
C ARG A 13 29.97 29.23 -10.50
N ARG A 14 30.66 30.24 -10.92
CA ARG A 14 30.89 31.46 -10.06
C ARG A 14 29.79 32.49 -10.23
N GLU A 15 29.15 32.57 -11.39
CA GLU A 15 28.06 33.52 -11.61
C GLU A 15 26.74 33.09 -10.93
N PHE A 16 26.51 31.79 -10.71
CA PHE A 16 25.32 31.30 -10.00
C PHE A 16 25.34 31.61 -8.49
N LEU A 17 26.52 31.83 -7.89
CA LEU A 17 26.68 32.12 -6.48
C LEU A 17 26.65 33.62 -6.15
N GLN A 18 26.73 34.52 -7.15
CA GLN A 18 26.71 35.97 -6.92
C GLN A 18 25.30 36.60 -7.04
N SER A 19 24.32 35.88 -7.60
CA SER A 19 22.95 36.37 -7.64
C SER A 19 22.09 36.01 -6.40
N ALA A 20 22.66 35.34 -5.41
CA ALA A 20 21.97 34.95 -4.15
C ALA A 20 22.19 35.88 -2.98
N LEU A 21 22.88 37.04 -3.16
CA LEU A 21 23.23 37.99 -2.09
C LEU A 21 22.50 39.34 -2.23
N GLY A 22 21.23 39.31 -2.55
CA GLY A 22 20.51 40.56 -2.79
C GLY A 22 19.08 40.64 -2.30
N VAL A 23 18.66 39.88 -1.26
CA VAL A 23 17.39 40.18 -0.55
C VAL A 23 17.52 39.74 0.91
N ALA A 24 18.24 40.54 1.69
CA ALA A 24 18.21 40.42 3.14
C ALA A 24 17.91 41.80 3.74
N ALA A 25 16.68 42.21 3.63
CA ALA A 25 16.13 43.27 4.50
C ALA A 25 14.61 43.19 4.49
N VAL A 26 14.01 43.24 5.66
CA VAL A 26 12.60 43.38 5.99
C VAL A 26 11.84 42.05 6.12
N SER A 27 11.84 41.54 7.35
CA SER A 27 10.63 41.15 8.07
C SER A 27 10.97 40.63 9.47
N LEU A 28 11.24 41.55 10.38
CA LEU A 28 10.90 41.36 11.78
C LEU A 28 9.38 41.41 11.88
N LEU A 29 8.72 40.34 11.57
CA LEU A 29 7.31 40.13 11.88
C LEU A 29 7.16 38.73 12.48
N GLU A 30 7.12 38.75 13.81
CA GLU A 30 6.50 37.80 14.72
C GLU A 30 6.36 36.35 14.19
N SER A 31 7.38 35.56 14.53
CA SER A 31 7.25 34.10 14.56
C SER A 31 6.21 33.74 15.63
N ARG A 32 4.93 33.82 15.28
CA ARG A 32 3.92 33.01 15.96
C ARG A 32 4.23 31.58 15.60
N VAL A 33 5.03 30.93 16.43
CA VAL A 33 5.15 29.49 16.50
C VAL A 33 3.75 28.97 16.82
N PHE A 34 2.99 28.62 15.80
CA PHE A 34 1.82 27.78 16.00
C PHE A 34 2.37 26.44 16.48
N PRO A 35 2.07 26.00 17.70
CA PRO A 35 2.35 24.63 18.07
C PRO A 35 1.52 23.75 17.11
N MET A 36 2.17 23.13 16.16
CA MET A 36 1.59 22.04 15.39
C MET A 36 1.34 20.93 16.40
N SER A 37 0.14 20.94 17.00
CA SER A 37 -0.37 19.80 17.75
C SER A 37 -0.47 18.62 16.82
N HIS A 38 0.55 17.78 16.83
CA HIS A 38 0.59 16.49 16.13
C HIS A 38 -0.28 15.43 16.83
N SER A 39 -1.17 15.84 17.69
CA SER A 39 -2.02 14.94 18.45
C SER A 39 -3.46 15.13 18.00
N GLN A 40 -3.96 14.34 17.10
CA GLN A 40 -5.39 14.01 16.96
C GLN A 40 -5.79 13.39 15.61
N VAL A 41 -4.86 13.09 14.68
CA VAL A 41 -5.26 12.56 13.38
C VAL A 41 -5.35 11.02 13.34
N HIS A 42 -4.79 10.30 14.32
CA HIS A 42 -4.72 8.84 14.26
C HIS A 42 -5.95 8.08 14.81
N SER A 43 -6.81 8.71 15.60
CA SER A 43 -7.92 8.00 16.23
C SER A 43 -9.16 7.86 15.34
N THR A 44 -9.42 8.83 14.48
CA THR A 44 -10.59 8.81 13.58
C THR A 44 -10.35 7.94 12.34
N ASP A 45 -9.12 7.93 11.81
CA ASP A 45 -8.78 7.12 10.64
C ASP A 45 -8.81 5.62 10.93
N GLY A 46 -8.33 5.21 12.11
CA GLY A 46 -8.38 3.82 12.53
C GLY A 46 -9.79 3.28 12.72
N ALA A 47 -10.66 4.06 13.34
CA ALA A 47 -12.07 3.68 13.54
C ALA A 47 -12.81 3.62 12.20
N HIS A 48 -12.57 4.57 11.28
CA HIS A 48 -13.14 4.54 9.94
C HIS A 48 -12.69 3.33 9.14
N SER A 49 -11.41 3.00 9.16
CA SER A 49 -10.85 1.81 8.50
C SER A 49 -11.45 0.51 9.05
N ALA A 50 -11.64 0.40 10.36
CA ALA A 50 -12.25 -0.78 10.97
C ALA A 50 -13.71 -0.97 10.53
N VAL A 51 -14.49 0.11 10.44
CA VAL A 51 -15.86 0.07 9.95
C VAL A 51 -15.91 -0.34 8.47
N MET A 52 -15.04 0.21 7.65
CA MET A 52 -14.94 -0.16 6.23
C MET A 52 -14.58 -1.63 6.05
N MET A 53 -13.63 -2.15 6.84
CA MET A 53 -13.24 -3.57 6.81
C MET A 53 -14.39 -4.47 7.25
N SER A 54 -15.10 -4.16 8.34
CA SER A 54 -16.22 -4.99 8.80
C SER A 54 -17.35 -5.00 7.78
N THR A 55 -17.69 -3.85 7.19
CA THR A 55 -18.71 -3.77 6.15
C THR A 55 -18.35 -4.61 4.92
N ALA A 56 -17.10 -4.54 4.47
CA ALA A 56 -16.62 -5.34 3.35
C ALA A 56 -16.59 -6.84 3.67
N ALA A 57 -16.22 -7.22 4.91
CA ALA A 57 -16.25 -8.60 5.38
C ALA A 57 -17.67 -9.15 5.44
N ASP A 58 -18.62 -8.39 5.98
CA ASP A 58 -20.03 -8.77 6.06
C ASP A 58 -20.63 -8.98 4.65
N ALA A 59 -20.33 -8.08 3.72
CA ALA A 59 -20.78 -8.21 2.34
C ALA A 59 -20.20 -9.47 1.66
N PHE A 60 -18.91 -9.74 1.84
CA PHE A 60 -18.27 -10.94 1.30
C PHE A 60 -18.85 -12.21 1.91
N ILE A 61 -18.91 -12.30 3.25
CA ILE A 61 -19.43 -13.48 3.96
C ILE A 61 -20.91 -13.75 3.60
N SER A 62 -21.70 -12.68 3.44
CA SER A 62 -23.13 -12.80 3.07
C SER A 62 -23.33 -13.34 1.65
N SER A 63 -22.37 -13.14 0.75
CA SER A 63 -22.40 -13.67 -0.62
C SER A 63 -22.04 -15.15 -0.73
N LEU A 64 -21.43 -15.72 0.31
CA LEU A 64 -20.96 -17.11 0.30
C LEU A 64 -22.10 -18.11 0.51
N SER A 65 -22.04 -19.24 -0.17
CA SER A 65 -22.89 -20.39 0.14
C SER A 65 -22.62 -20.90 1.57
N PRO A 66 -23.55 -21.67 2.18
CA PRO A 66 -23.33 -22.24 3.50
C PRO A 66 -22.02 -23.02 3.62
N ASP A 67 -21.68 -23.84 2.64
CA ASP A 67 -20.45 -24.63 2.62
C ASP A 67 -19.20 -23.76 2.47
N GLN A 68 -19.26 -22.76 1.61
CA GLN A 68 -18.19 -21.79 1.46
C GLN A 68 -17.97 -21.00 2.76
N ARG A 69 -19.07 -20.56 3.40
CA ARG A 69 -19.01 -19.83 4.65
C ARG A 69 -18.37 -20.65 5.77
N ALA A 70 -18.75 -21.93 5.91
CA ALA A 70 -18.17 -22.84 6.89
C ALA A 70 -16.65 -23.02 6.70
N ARG A 71 -16.16 -22.94 5.45
CA ARG A 71 -14.72 -23.03 5.13
C ARG A 71 -13.99 -21.69 5.31
N ALA A 72 -14.68 -20.56 5.18
CA ALA A 72 -14.07 -19.24 5.18
C ALA A 72 -13.99 -18.61 6.57
N THR A 73 -14.82 -19.03 7.52
CA THR A 73 -14.94 -18.41 8.84
C THR A 73 -14.34 -19.32 9.92
N PHE A 74 -13.61 -18.72 10.83
CA PHE A 74 -12.98 -19.39 11.97
C PHE A 74 -13.31 -18.63 13.25
N ALA A 75 -13.36 -19.34 14.38
CA ALA A 75 -13.47 -18.69 15.67
C ALA A 75 -12.27 -17.77 15.90
N PHE A 76 -12.46 -16.70 16.65
CA PHE A 76 -11.38 -15.74 16.92
C PHE A 76 -10.19 -16.40 17.65
N GLU A 77 -10.46 -17.39 18.50
CA GLU A 77 -9.50 -18.15 19.29
C GLU A 77 -8.86 -19.32 18.48
N ASP A 78 -9.29 -19.57 17.24
CA ASP A 78 -8.74 -20.64 16.42
C ASP A 78 -7.25 -20.39 16.14
N GLU A 79 -6.43 -21.43 16.29
CA GLU A 79 -4.99 -21.39 16.02
C GLU A 79 -4.68 -21.05 14.55
N GLN A 80 -5.63 -21.25 13.63
CA GLN A 80 -5.51 -20.91 12.22
C GLN A 80 -5.11 -19.44 11.99
N ARG A 81 -5.49 -18.55 12.89
CA ARG A 81 -5.11 -17.14 12.87
C ARG A 81 -3.59 -16.93 13.00
N LEU A 82 -2.89 -17.83 13.69
CA LEU A 82 -1.45 -17.78 13.93
C LEU A 82 -0.67 -18.72 13.02
N ASP A 83 -1.35 -19.57 12.24
CA ASP A 83 -0.73 -20.56 11.35
C ASP A 83 -0.20 -19.92 10.05
N TRP A 84 0.69 -18.96 10.20
CA TRP A 84 1.37 -18.34 9.08
C TRP A 84 2.66 -19.08 8.73
N HIS A 85 2.88 -19.34 7.43
CA HIS A 85 4.11 -19.97 6.94
C HIS A 85 4.34 -19.57 5.47
N PHE A 86 5.60 -19.55 5.07
CA PHE A 86 6.01 -19.20 3.71
C PHE A 86 6.21 -20.42 2.80
N ILE A 87 6.33 -21.62 3.35
CA ILE A 87 6.50 -22.85 2.55
C ILE A 87 5.18 -23.24 1.86
N PRO A 88 5.23 -23.82 0.65
CA PRO A 88 4.04 -24.34 -0.03
C PRO A 88 3.43 -25.49 0.77
N ARG A 89 2.20 -25.32 1.25
CA ARG A 89 1.38 -26.37 1.85
C ARG A 89 -0.11 -26.02 1.74
N ALA A 90 -0.98 -26.98 1.92
CA ALA A 90 -2.42 -26.74 1.95
C ALA A 90 -2.77 -25.74 3.07
N ARG A 91 -3.60 -24.76 2.74
CA ARG A 91 -4.15 -23.77 3.66
C ARG A 91 -5.65 -23.93 3.77
N LYS A 92 -6.20 -23.66 4.93
CA LYS A 92 -7.65 -23.57 5.12
C LYS A 92 -8.20 -22.30 4.45
N GLY A 93 -9.49 -22.25 4.23
CA GLY A 93 -10.16 -21.13 3.58
C GLY A 93 -10.73 -21.49 2.20
N ILE A 94 -11.08 -20.48 1.42
CA ILE A 94 -11.57 -20.61 0.05
C ILE A 94 -10.56 -19.99 -0.90
N PRO A 95 -10.02 -20.73 -1.86
CA PRO A 95 -9.20 -20.16 -2.92
C PRO A 95 -10.03 -19.21 -3.80
N PHE A 96 -9.42 -18.12 -4.25
CA PHE A 96 -10.09 -17.17 -5.13
C PHE A 96 -10.65 -17.82 -6.41
N LYS A 97 -9.99 -18.83 -6.95
CA LYS A 97 -10.44 -19.59 -8.13
C LYS A 97 -11.78 -20.32 -7.93
N ASP A 98 -12.19 -20.58 -6.69
CA ASP A 98 -13.43 -21.29 -6.34
C ASP A 98 -14.59 -20.29 -6.07
N LEU A 99 -14.36 -19.01 -6.24
CA LEU A 99 -15.34 -17.93 -6.09
C LEU A 99 -16.00 -17.63 -7.44
N ASP A 100 -17.29 -17.33 -7.42
CA ASP A 100 -17.95 -16.76 -8.59
C ASP A 100 -17.51 -15.29 -8.84
N PRO A 101 -17.84 -14.71 -10.01
CA PRO A 101 -17.40 -13.35 -10.34
C PRO A 101 -17.85 -12.28 -9.33
N ALA A 102 -19.05 -12.40 -8.75
CA ALA A 102 -19.55 -11.45 -7.75
C ALA A 102 -18.82 -11.60 -6.42
N GLN A 103 -18.62 -12.83 -5.96
CA GLN A 103 -17.83 -13.15 -4.77
C GLN A 103 -16.37 -12.72 -4.92
N HIS A 104 -15.80 -12.92 -6.11
CA HIS A 104 -14.44 -12.48 -6.43
C HIS A 104 -14.28 -10.96 -6.30
N LEU A 105 -15.27 -10.19 -6.77
CA LEU A 105 -15.29 -8.74 -6.63
C LEU A 105 -15.33 -8.32 -5.14
N LEU A 106 -16.21 -8.95 -4.35
CA LEU A 106 -16.35 -8.67 -2.92
C LEU A 106 -15.09 -9.08 -2.13
N GLY A 107 -14.45 -10.19 -2.49
CA GLY A 107 -13.17 -10.59 -1.91
C GLY A 107 -12.06 -9.59 -2.17
N ASN A 108 -11.98 -9.04 -3.40
CA ASN A 108 -11.04 -7.96 -3.72
C ASN A 108 -11.38 -6.65 -2.98
N ALA A 109 -12.66 -6.33 -2.79
CA ALA A 109 -13.07 -5.18 -1.99
C ALA A 109 -12.65 -5.31 -0.52
N LEU A 110 -12.77 -6.50 0.05
CA LEU A 110 -12.27 -6.80 1.41
C LEU A 110 -10.75 -6.63 1.52
N LEU A 111 -9.99 -7.15 0.54
CA LEU A 111 -8.55 -6.91 0.49
C LEU A 111 -8.22 -5.41 0.40
N GLY A 112 -8.94 -4.67 -0.42
CA GLY A 112 -8.78 -3.22 -0.56
C GLY A 112 -9.11 -2.44 0.71
N ALA A 113 -10.09 -2.89 1.49
CA ALA A 113 -10.45 -2.27 2.77
C ALA A 113 -9.41 -2.52 3.87
N GLY A 114 -8.71 -3.68 3.81
CA GLY A 114 -7.71 -4.08 4.82
C GLY A 114 -6.28 -3.69 4.47
N LEU A 115 -5.98 -3.49 3.20
CA LEU A 115 -4.63 -3.20 2.71
C LEU A 115 -4.53 -1.76 2.23
N GLY A 116 -3.42 -1.08 2.55
CA GLY A 116 -3.10 0.18 1.88
C GLY A 116 -2.79 -0.06 0.39
N GLN A 117 -2.83 1.00 -0.42
CA GLN A 117 -2.65 0.94 -1.88
C GLN A 117 -1.45 0.10 -2.33
N ARG A 118 -0.30 0.27 -1.68
CA ARG A 118 0.92 -0.51 -1.99
C ARG A 118 0.75 -2.00 -1.65
N GLY A 119 0.07 -2.31 -0.55
CA GLY A 119 -0.23 -3.68 -0.13
C GLY A 119 -1.15 -4.38 -1.12
N LEU A 120 -2.20 -3.69 -1.55
CA LEU A 120 -3.15 -4.21 -2.54
C LEU A 120 -2.48 -4.51 -3.88
N ILE A 121 -1.65 -3.59 -4.40
CA ILE A 121 -0.90 -3.81 -5.64
C ILE A 121 0.01 -5.03 -5.52
N ARG A 122 0.73 -5.17 -4.40
CA ARG A 122 1.60 -6.34 -4.17
C ARG A 122 0.80 -7.64 -4.11
N ALA A 123 -0.32 -7.66 -3.40
CA ALA A 123 -1.17 -8.84 -3.33
C ALA A 123 -1.69 -9.25 -4.72
N ALA A 124 -2.20 -8.30 -5.50
CA ALA A 124 -2.66 -8.55 -6.86
C ALA A 124 -1.54 -9.08 -7.77
N THR A 125 -0.32 -8.51 -7.66
CA THR A 125 0.84 -8.96 -8.42
C THR A 125 1.22 -10.40 -8.06
N ILE A 126 1.24 -10.75 -6.77
CA ILE A 126 1.55 -12.12 -6.31
C ILE A 126 0.51 -13.11 -6.82
N MET A 127 -0.77 -12.77 -6.74
CA MET A 127 -1.85 -13.62 -7.25
C MET A 127 -1.74 -13.84 -8.77
N SER A 128 -1.35 -12.81 -9.52
CA SER A 128 -1.13 -12.93 -10.98
C SER A 128 0.05 -13.84 -11.30
N LEU A 129 1.16 -13.73 -10.55
CA LEU A 129 2.32 -14.61 -10.73
C LEU A 129 2.00 -16.07 -10.41
N ASP A 130 1.21 -16.34 -9.36
CA ASP A 130 0.75 -17.69 -9.02
C ASP A 130 -0.08 -18.31 -10.15
N ALA A 131 -0.93 -17.51 -10.80
CA ALA A 131 -1.70 -17.96 -11.96
C ALA A 131 -0.80 -18.36 -13.14
N ILE A 132 0.22 -17.54 -13.44
CA ILE A 132 1.18 -17.81 -14.51
C ILE A 132 2.01 -19.07 -14.22
N LEU A 133 2.52 -19.23 -12.99
CA LEU A 133 3.29 -20.41 -12.59
C LEU A 133 2.49 -21.69 -12.76
N ARG A 134 1.20 -21.65 -12.45
CA ARG A 134 0.29 -22.79 -12.63
C ARG A 134 0.08 -23.16 -14.10
N GLU A 135 -0.02 -22.17 -14.99
CA GLU A 135 -0.09 -22.40 -16.44
C GLU A 135 1.20 -23.00 -16.99
N LEU A 136 2.35 -22.67 -16.40
CA LEU A 136 3.65 -23.23 -16.76
C LEU A 136 3.91 -24.63 -16.18
N GLY A 137 2.97 -25.19 -15.40
CA GLY A 137 3.09 -26.51 -14.79
C GLY A 137 4.09 -26.61 -13.64
N MET A 138 4.38 -25.48 -13.00
CA MET A 138 5.31 -25.36 -11.87
C MET A 138 4.57 -25.39 -10.54
#